data_7ab9a9deaf891072b156895a68c8590e
#
_entry.id   7ab9a9deaf891072b156895a68c8590e
#
_cell.length_a   1.000
_cell.length_b   1.000
_cell.length_c   1.000
_cell.angle_alpha   90.00
_cell.angle_beta   90.00
_cell.angle_gamma   90.00
#
_symmetry.space_group_name_H-M   'P 1'
#
loop_
_entity.id
_entity.type
_entity.pdbx_description
1 polymer ?
#
loop_
_entity_poly.entity_id
_entity_poly.type
_entity_poly.pdbx_seq_one_letter_code
_entity_poly.pdbx_strand_id
1 'polypeptide(L)'
;EKVIESGHAKHIYLKYQTNLTKTKKGRHNIFNYIPHFKNVSMVASVDGIGKTIEYMRRRTEWEEVVENIEMCRKHPNVVVDFNGLVSNLSVMRFYEVIDWCKDNPVIDQLNWAMIDKPKHLRPNNLPEKIKKSLIPKYKDWPDIIAALERPADPDVDLQNVFDYML
;
A
#
# COMPACT_ATOMS: atom_id res chain seq x y z
N GLU A 1 13.98 1.54 22.31
CA GLU A 1 14.79 2.19 23.35
C GLU A 1 16.07 1.38 23.60
N LYS A 2 16.03 0.14 24.13
CA LYS A 2 17.21 -0.67 24.50
C LYS A 2 18.31 -0.72 23.42
N VAL A 3 17.95 -0.85 22.15
CA VAL A 3 18.92 -0.88 21.02
C VAL A 3 19.59 0.48 20.83
N ILE A 4 18.88 1.56 21.08
CA ILE A 4 19.42 2.92 21.00
C ILE A 4 20.33 3.18 22.21
N GLU A 5 19.90 2.83 23.40
CA GLU A 5 20.67 2.96 24.66
C GLU A 5 21.97 2.17 24.62
N SER A 6 21.98 0.99 23.98
CA SER A 6 23.20 0.18 23.79
C SER A 6 24.18 0.74 22.74
N GLY A 7 23.82 1.81 22.03
CA GLY A 7 24.65 2.42 20.98
C GLY A 7 24.72 1.61 19.67
N HIS A 8 24.01 0.49 19.55
CA HIS A 8 24.05 -0.36 18.35
C HIS A 8 23.14 0.14 17.21
N ALA A 9 22.11 0.96 17.50
CA ALA A 9 21.17 1.45 16.51
C ALA A 9 21.84 2.10 15.28
N LYS A 10 22.92 2.84 15.48
CA LYS A 10 23.71 3.50 14.42
C LYS A 10 24.34 2.56 13.38
N HIS A 11 24.34 1.25 13.64
CA HIS A 11 24.83 0.22 12.72
C HIS A 11 23.71 -0.59 12.07
N ILE A 12 22.44 -0.32 12.45
CA ILE A 12 21.27 -1.10 12.03
C ILE A 12 20.56 -0.41 10.87
N TYR A 13 20.25 -1.19 9.83
CA TYR A 13 19.28 -0.87 8.79
C TYR A 13 17.90 -1.37 9.26
N LEU A 14 17.01 -0.45 9.57
CA LEU A 14 15.66 -0.77 10.03
C LEU A 14 14.71 -0.78 8.84
N LYS A 15 14.04 -1.91 8.58
CA LYS A 15 12.88 -1.94 7.69
C LYS A 15 11.61 -2.01 8.54
N TYR A 16 10.73 -1.05 8.38
CA TYR A 16 9.49 -0.95 9.14
C TYR A 16 8.28 -0.89 8.21
N GLN A 17 7.47 -1.95 8.23
CA GLN A 17 6.25 -2.05 7.45
C GLN A 17 5.06 -1.62 8.31
N THR A 18 4.22 -0.72 7.80
CA THR A 18 3.17 -0.07 8.57
C THR A 18 2.05 0.45 7.66
N ASN A 19 0.87 0.72 8.22
CA ASN A 19 -0.16 1.50 7.53
C ASN A 19 0.14 3.01 7.54
N LEU A 20 1.16 3.41 8.28
CA LEU A 20 1.61 4.79 8.47
C LEU A 20 0.52 5.76 8.99
N THR A 21 -0.51 5.23 9.65
CA THR A 21 -1.59 6.03 10.26
C THR A 21 -1.27 6.43 11.68
N LYS A 22 -0.60 5.57 12.45
CA LYS A 22 -0.25 5.83 13.85
C LYS A 22 1.25 5.80 14.05
N THR A 23 1.81 6.98 14.24
CA THR A 23 3.25 7.18 14.50
C THR A 23 3.56 7.36 15.98
N LYS A 24 2.52 7.51 16.83
CA LYS A 24 2.63 7.70 18.29
C LYS A 24 1.89 6.64 19.06
N LYS A 25 2.49 6.18 20.17
CA LYS A 25 1.86 5.30 21.16
C LYS A 25 2.31 5.70 22.55
N GLY A 26 1.40 6.31 23.34
CA GLY A 26 1.75 6.89 24.65
C GLY A 26 2.85 7.97 24.48
N ARG A 27 3.93 7.84 25.23
CA ARG A 27 5.09 8.75 25.15
C ARG A 27 6.00 8.49 23.94
N HIS A 28 5.80 7.38 23.22
CA HIS A 28 6.67 6.95 22.12
C HIS A 28 6.17 7.54 20.80
N ASN A 29 7.08 8.21 20.08
CA ASN A 29 6.87 8.70 18.73
C ASN A 29 8.00 8.12 17.85
N ILE A 30 7.64 7.46 16.76
CA ILE A 30 8.61 6.82 15.88
C ILE A 30 9.64 7.81 15.33
N PHE A 31 9.24 9.04 15.07
CA PHE A 31 10.11 10.10 14.56
C PHE A 31 11.23 10.48 15.54
N ASN A 32 11.06 10.23 16.84
CA ASN A 32 12.12 10.42 17.84
C ASN A 32 13.18 9.31 17.79
N TYR A 33 12.84 8.15 17.21
CA TYR A 33 13.74 6.99 17.16
C TYR A 33 14.48 6.85 15.83
N ILE A 34 13.86 7.25 14.72
CA ILE A 34 14.40 7.17 13.35
C ILE A 34 15.82 7.73 13.24
N PRO A 35 16.18 8.89 13.81
CA PRO A 35 17.51 9.48 13.65
C PRO A 35 18.66 8.64 14.23
N HIS A 36 18.36 7.73 15.14
CA HIS A 36 19.37 6.89 15.78
C HIS A 36 19.82 5.70 14.94
N PHE A 37 19.07 5.35 13.90
CA PHE A 37 19.40 4.21 13.03
C PHE A 37 20.29 4.63 11.87
N LYS A 38 21.09 3.69 11.35
CA LYS A 38 21.95 3.95 10.20
C LYS A 38 21.12 4.36 8.98
N ASN A 39 20.12 3.57 8.64
CA ASN A 39 19.13 3.84 7.60
C ASN A 39 17.79 3.24 8.01
N VAL A 40 16.71 3.83 7.55
CA VAL A 40 15.35 3.35 7.78
C VAL A 40 14.59 3.28 6.46
N SER A 41 14.06 2.10 6.11
CA SER A 41 13.09 1.93 5.06
C SER A 41 11.69 1.87 5.69
N MET A 42 10.91 2.92 5.48
CA MET A 42 9.50 2.99 5.88
C MET A 42 8.65 2.47 4.73
N VAL A 43 8.08 1.28 4.90
CA VAL A 43 7.23 0.65 3.87
C VAL A 43 5.78 0.86 4.26
N ALA A 44 5.12 1.81 3.61
CA ALA A 44 3.71 2.09 3.82
C ALA A 44 2.84 1.13 3.01
N SER A 45 1.90 0.46 3.68
CA SER A 45 0.94 -0.43 3.01
C SER A 45 -0.21 0.40 2.43
N VAL A 46 -0.22 0.59 1.11
CA VAL A 46 -1.14 1.49 0.39
C VAL A 46 -1.82 0.74 -0.76
N ASP A 47 -3.10 0.39 -0.59
CA ASP A 47 -3.90 -0.31 -1.61
C ASP A 47 -4.80 0.64 -2.42
N GLY A 48 -4.81 1.92 -2.07
CA GLY A 48 -5.59 2.99 -2.70
C GLY A 48 -5.20 4.33 -2.10
N ILE A 49 -5.74 5.42 -2.61
CA ILE A 49 -5.56 6.79 -2.08
C ILE A 49 -6.91 7.42 -1.75
N GLY A 50 -6.89 8.51 -0.96
CA GLY A 50 -8.10 9.25 -0.57
C GLY A 50 -9.17 8.33 0.02
N LYS A 51 -10.41 8.50 -0.40
CA LYS A 51 -11.55 7.69 0.08
C LYS A 51 -11.41 6.19 -0.21
N THR A 52 -10.63 5.80 -1.21
CA THR A 52 -10.41 4.38 -1.53
C THR A 52 -9.66 3.67 -0.41
N ILE A 53 -8.54 4.23 0.08
CA ILE A 53 -7.79 3.61 1.17
C ILE A 53 -8.57 3.67 2.49
N GLU A 54 -9.32 4.74 2.74
CA GLU A 54 -10.15 4.89 3.94
C GLU A 54 -11.24 3.82 4.00
N TYR A 55 -11.83 3.48 2.86
CA TYR A 55 -12.80 2.39 2.74
C TYR A 55 -12.15 1.03 2.96
N MET A 56 -10.99 0.78 2.31
CA MET A 56 -10.33 -0.53 2.33
C MET A 56 -9.60 -0.80 3.66
N ARG A 57 -9.11 0.23 4.31
CA ARG A 57 -8.33 0.13 5.56
C ARG A 57 -9.03 0.90 6.67
N ARG A 58 -9.79 0.19 7.46
CA ARG A 58 -10.54 0.78 8.59
C ARG A 58 -9.65 1.65 9.48
N ARG A 59 -10.11 2.85 9.82
CA ARG A 59 -9.41 3.86 10.64
C ARG A 59 -8.15 4.44 9.99
N THR A 60 -8.09 4.42 8.67
CA THR A 60 -7.08 5.16 7.90
C THR A 60 -7.72 6.46 7.45
N GLU A 61 -7.01 7.56 7.63
CA GLU A 61 -7.29 8.87 7.03
C GLU A 61 -6.13 9.17 6.09
N TRP A 62 -6.43 9.43 4.82
CA TRP A 62 -5.40 9.58 3.80
C TRP A 62 -4.47 10.77 4.08
N GLU A 63 -5.04 11.87 4.55
CA GLU A 63 -4.31 13.07 4.90
C GLU A 63 -3.27 12.80 6.01
N GLU A 64 -3.62 12.00 7.03
CA GLU A 64 -2.66 11.58 8.07
C GLU A 64 -1.51 10.75 7.49
N VAL A 65 -1.80 9.89 6.52
CA VAL A 65 -0.76 9.09 5.85
C VAL A 65 0.21 10.01 5.11
N VAL A 66 -0.30 11.00 4.36
CA VAL A 66 0.51 11.98 3.62
C VAL A 66 1.37 12.81 4.57
N GLU A 67 0.79 13.34 5.64
CA GLU A 67 1.53 14.10 6.66
C GLU A 67 2.66 13.26 7.29
N ASN A 68 2.39 11.98 7.59
CA ASN A 68 3.39 11.08 8.15
C ASN A 68 4.50 10.74 7.14
N ILE A 69 4.20 10.65 5.83
CA ILE A 69 5.19 10.51 4.77
C ILE A 69 6.11 11.74 4.75
N GLU A 70 5.54 12.94 4.76
CA GLU A 70 6.30 14.19 4.79
C GLU A 70 7.18 14.29 6.04
N MET A 71 6.68 13.82 7.19
CA MET A 71 7.48 13.73 8.41
C MET A 71 8.64 12.75 8.29
N CYS A 72 8.45 11.60 7.64
CA CYS A 72 9.54 10.66 7.34
C CYS A 72 10.63 11.33 6.51
N ARG A 73 10.26 12.07 5.47
CA ARG A 73 11.18 12.73 4.53
C ARG A 73 12.02 13.85 5.15
N LYS A 74 11.66 14.35 6.33
CA LYS A 74 12.51 15.28 7.09
C LYS A 74 13.79 14.64 7.63
N HIS A 75 13.87 13.30 7.60
CA HIS A 75 15.00 12.53 8.07
C HIS A 75 15.83 12.02 6.88
N PRO A 76 17.10 12.47 6.71
CA PRO A 76 17.91 12.15 5.53
C PRO A 76 18.30 10.67 5.42
N ASN A 77 18.18 9.92 6.52
CA ASN A 77 18.44 8.49 6.59
C ASN A 77 17.18 7.63 6.33
N VAL A 78 16.06 8.22 5.88
CA VAL A 78 14.80 7.53 5.62
C VAL A 78 14.52 7.48 4.13
N VAL A 79 14.18 6.28 3.63
CA VAL A 79 13.48 6.07 2.36
C VAL A 79 12.05 5.67 2.66
N VAL A 80 11.11 6.10 1.82
CA VAL A 80 9.68 5.78 1.95
C VAL A 80 9.21 5.03 0.72
N ASP A 81 8.82 3.78 0.92
CA ASP A 81 8.30 2.91 -0.13
C ASP A 81 6.80 2.66 0.07
N PHE A 82 6.06 2.52 -1.02
CA PHE A 82 4.71 1.98 -0.99
C PHE A 82 4.72 0.49 -1.31
N ASN A 83 3.86 -0.26 -0.61
CA ASN A 83 3.58 -1.65 -0.90
C ASN A 83 2.07 -1.85 -0.96
N GLY A 84 1.54 -2.07 -2.16
CA GLY A 84 0.12 -2.25 -2.44
C GLY A 84 -0.26 -3.71 -2.60
N LEU A 85 -1.51 -4.05 -2.28
CA LEU A 85 -2.11 -5.33 -2.61
C LEU A 85 -3.20 -5.11 -3.66
N VAL A 86 -2.98 -5.67 -4.86
CA VAL A 86 -3.93 -5.56 -5.96
C VAL A 86 -4.97 -6.67 -5.84
N SER A 87 -6.17 -6.28 -5.42
CA SER A 87 -7.38 -7.11 -5.32
C SER A 87 -8.45 -6.63 -6.30
N ASN A 88 -9.57 -7.34 -6.39
CA ASN A 88 -10.72 -6.87 -7.16
C ASN A 88 -11.27 -5.52 -6.67
N LEU A 89 -11.07 -5.17 -5.40
CA LEU A 89 -11.43 -3.87 -4.84
C LEU A 89 -10.43 -2.78 -5.23
N SER A 90 -9.14 -3.03 -4.95
CA SER A 90 -8.11 -2.02 -5.20
C SER A 90 -7.85 -1.79 -6.69
N VAL A 91 -7.91 -2.83 -7.54
CA VAL A 91 -7.67 -2.70 -8.98
C VAL A 91 -8.62 -1.72 -9.68
N MET A 92 -9.78 -1.49 -9.09
CA MET A 92 -10.75 -0.50 -9.62
C MET A 92 -10.13 0.90 -9.73
N ARG A 93 -9.23 1.26 -8.83
CA ARG A 93 -8.62 2.59 -8.74
C ARG A 93 -7.12 2.58 -8.42
N PHE A 94 -6.44 1.44 -8.49
CA PHE A 94 -5.01 1.34 -8.17
C PHE A 94 -4.12 2.15 -9.11
N TYR A 95 -4.58 2.43 -10.34
CA TYR A 95 -3.91 3.36 -11.25
C TYR A 95 -3.75 4.77 -10.64
N GLU A 96 -4.65 5.18 -9.74
CA GLU A 96 -4.51 6.46 -9.02
C GLU A 96 -3.35 6.46 -8.03
N VAL A 97 -3.05 5.30 -7.39
CA VAL A 97 -1.85 5.16 -6.55
C VAL A 97 -0.60 5.30 -7.40
N ILE A 98 -0.59 4.66 -8.58
CA ILE A 98 0.52 4.71 -9.52
C ILE A 98 0.77 6.16 -9.99
N ASP A 99 -0.27 6.86 -10.37
CA ASP A 99 -0.18 8.23 -10.86
C ASP A 99 0.20 9.18 -9.71
N TRP A 100 -0.36 8.99 -8.53
CA TRP A 100 0.02 9.76 -7.35
C TRP A 100 1.52 9.61 -7.01
N CYS A 101 2.08 8.40 -7.10
CA CYS A 101 3.50 8.17 -6.88
C CYS A 101 4.38 8.84 -7.94
N LYS A 102 3.94 8.89 -9.21
CA LYS A 102 4.66 9.61 -10.27
C LYS A 102 4.71 11.11 -10.01
N ASP A 103 3.59 11.67 -9.52
CA ASP A 103 3.46 13.11 -9.26
C ASP A 103 4.09 13.52 -7.92
N ASN A 104 4.38 12.55 -7.05
CA ASN A 104 4.92 12.79 -5.71
C ASN A 104 6.27 12.06 -5.50
N PRO A 105 7.39 12.67 -5.86
CA PRO A 105 8.72 12.07 -5.75
C PRO A 105 9.19 11.83 -4.30
N VAL A 106 8.32 12.05 -3.34
CA VAL A 106 8.54 11.68 -1.93
C VAL A 106 8.54 10.17 -1.71
N ILE A 107 7.96 9.39 -2.64
CA ILE A 107 7.96 7.92 -2.61
C ILE A 107 9.12 7.43 -3.44
N ASP A 108 10.02 6.66 -2.81
CA ASP A 108 11.21 6.13 -3.45
C ASP A 108 10.89 4.94 -4.36
N GLN A 109 9.96 4.07 -3.93
CA GLN A 109 9.51 2.93 -4.74
C GLN A 109 8.02 2.62 -4.48
N LEU A 110 7.32 2.23 -5.55
CA LEU A 110 6.02 1.60 -5.47
C LEU A 110 6.15 0.12 -5.84
N ASN A 111 5.87 -0.75 -4.88
CA ASN A 111 5.78 -2.18 -5.08
C ASN A 111 4.34 -2.64 -4.91
N TRP A 112 3.96 -3.72 -5.57
CA TRP A 112 2.65 -4.35 -5.36
C TRP A 112 2.71 -5.85 -5.56
N ALA A 113 1.72 -6.55 -5.01
CA ALA A 113 1.49 -7.96 -5.25
C ALA A 113 0.02 -8.19 -5.61
N MET A 114 -0.24 -9.19 -6.46
CA MET A 114 -1.59 -9.66 -6.70
C MET A 114 -2.06 -10.49 -5.52
N ILE A 115 -3.31 -10.28 -5.08
CA ILE A 115 -3.88 -11.13 -4.04
C ILE A 115 -4.09 -12.55 -4.58
N ASP A 116 -3.62 -13.54 -3.83
CA ASP A 116 -3.84 -14.95 -4.14
C ASP A 116 -4.99 -15.55 -3.31
N LYS A 117 -5.11 -15.17 -2.07
CA LYS A 117 -6.15 -15.65 -1.16
C LYS A 117 -6.71 -14.50 -0.34
N PRO A 118 -8.02 -14.50 -0.06
CA PRO A 118 -9.02 -15.46 -0.56
C PRO A 118 -9.32 -15.26 -2.05
N LYS A 119 -9.67 -16.34 -2.78
CA LYS A 119 -9.87 -16.33 -4.24
C LYS A 119 -10.91 -15.31 -4.71
N HIS A 120 -12.00 -15.12 -3.97
CA HIS A 120 -13.06 -14.18 -4.33
C HIS A 120 -12.59 -12.72 -4.40
N LEU A 121 -11.43 -12.38 -3.83
CA LEU A 121 -10.84 -11.05 -3.94
C LEU A 121 -9.87 -10.89 -5.12
N ARG A 122 -9.61 -11.93 -5.91
CA ARG A 122 -8.72 -11.85 -7.07
C ARG A 122 -9.32 -10.96 -8.16
N PRO A 123 -8.50 -10.15 -8.87
CA PRO A 123 -8.97 -9.27 -9.94
C PRO A 123 -9.67 -9.99 -11.10
N ASN A 124 -9.28 -11.25 -11.41
CA ASN A 124 -9.89 -12.04 -12.47
C ASN A 124 -11.38 -12.39 -12.22
N ASN A 125 -11.84 -12.30 -10.97
CA ASN A 125 -13.23 -12.55 -10.61
C ASN A 125 -14.16 -11.33 -10.77
N LEU A 126 -13.64 -10.22 -11.27
CA LEU A 126 -14.50 -9.09 -11.67
C LEU A 126 -15.34 -9.42 -12.90
N PRO A 127 -16.55 -8.84 -13.02
CA PRO A 127 -17.35 -8.94 -14.23
C PRO A 127 -16.59 -8.49 -15.48
N GLU A 128 -16.75 -9.21 -16.60
CA GLU A 128 -16.04 -8.95 -17.86
C GLU A 128 -16.14 -7.49 -18.34
N LYS A 129 -17.33 -6.89 -18.18
CA LYS A 129 -17.55 -5.48 -18.53
C LYS A 129 -16.62 -4.55 -17.75
N ILE A 130 -16.41 -4.83 -16.46
CA ILE A 130 -15.53 -4.05 -15.59
C ILE A 130 -14.07 -4.28 -16.00
N LYS A 131 -13.64 -5.54 -16.16
CA LYS A 131 -12.26 -5.87 -16.59
C LYS A 131 -11.90 -5.14 -17.87
N LYS A 132 -12.78 -5.19 -18.90
CA LYS A 132 -12.58 -4.50 -20.18
C LYS A 132 -12.46 -2.97 -20.03
N SER A 133 -13.13 -2.37 -19.05
CA SER A 133 -13.02 -0.93 -18.79
C SER A 133 -11.74 -0.54 -18.04
N LEU A 134 -11.12 -1.49 -17.32
CA LEU A 134 -9.91 -1.27 -16.55
C LEU A 134 -8.62 -1.46 -17.37
N ILE A 135 -8.59 -2.44 -18.28
CA ILE A 135 -7.42 -2.78 -19.10
C ILE A 135 -6.74 -1.53 -19.72
N PRO A 136 -7.47 -0.59 -20.36
CA PRO A 136 -6.85 0.60 -20.93
C PRO A 136 -6.15 1.51 -19.92
N LYS A 137 -6.58 1.48 -18.64
CA LYS A 137 -5.98 2.28 -17.56
C LYS A 137 -4.65 1.70 -17.10
N TYR A 138 -4.41 0.42 -17.36
CA TYR A 138 -3.22 -0.32 -16.97
C TYR A 138 -2.31 -0.69 -18.15
N LYS A 139 -2.40 0.04 -19.28
CA LYS A 139 -1.66 -0.26 -20.52
C LYS A 139 -0.16 -0.46 -20.34
N ASP A 140 0.44 0.24 -19.38
CA ASP A 140 1.89 0.18 -19.08
C ASP A 140 2.22 -0.85 -17.98
N TRP A 141 1.25 -1.64 -17.52
CA TRP A 141 1.36 -2.56 -16.38
C TRP A 141 0.89 -3.97 -16.75
N PRO A 142 1.71 -4.73 -17.51
CA PRO A 142 1.30 -6.01 -18.11
C PRO A 142 0.94 -7.07 -17.07
N ASP A 143 1.50 -7.05 -15.89
CA ASP A 143 1.18 -7.96 -14.80
C ASP A 143 -0.25 -7.75 -14.25
N ILE A 144 -0.70 -6.49 -14.15
CA ILE A 144 -2.08 -6.18 -13.76
C ILE A 144 -3.06 -6.57 -14.87
N ILE A 145 -2.71 -6.29 -16.14
CA ILE A 145 -3.51 -6.73 -17.29
C ILE A 145 -3.64 -8.25 -17.29
N ALA A 146 -2.53 -8.97 -17.16
CA ALA A 146 -2.54 -10.42 -17.11
C ALA A 146 -3.39 -10.98 -15.97
N ALA A 147 -3.42 -10.30 -14.82
CA ALA A 147 -4.30 -10.69 -13.71
C ALA A 147 -5.79 -10.47 -14.03
N LEU A 148 -6.13 -9.38 -14.74
CA LEU A 148 -7.52 -9.10 -15.15
C LEU A 148 -7.99 -10.04 -16.27
N GLU A 149 -7.12 -10.43 -17.19
CA GLU A 149 -7.44 -11.30 -18.34
C GLU A 149 -7.55 -12.78 -17.98
N ARG A 150 -7.08 -13.19 -16.80
CA ARG A 150 -7.28 -14.59 -16.35
C ARG A 150 -8.76 -14.94 -16.32
N PRO A 151 -9.11 -16.19 -16.64
CA PRO A 151 -10.47 -16.68 -16.43
C PRO A 151 -10.89 -16.54 -14.96
N ALA A 152 -12.16 -16.29 -14.72
CA ALA A 152 -12.70 -16.30 -13.36
C ALA A 152 -12.52 -17.68 -12.72
N ASP A 153 -12.28 -17.69 -11.42
CA ASP A 153 -12.16 -18.95 -10.66
C ASP A 153 -13.53 -19.68 -10.67
N PRO A 154 -13.60 -20.94 -11.11
CA PRO A 154 -14.88 -21.63 -11.33
C PRO A 154 -15.67 -21.90 -10.03
N ASP A 155 -14.99 -21.86 -8.89
CA ASP A 155 -15.55 -22.09 -7.56
C ASP A 155 -15.89 -20.76 -6.82
N VAL A 156 -15.79 -19.61 -7.52
CA VAL A 156 -16.14 -18.29 -6.97
C VAL A 156 -17.51 -17.87 -7.49
N ASP A 157 -18.46 -17.75 -6.58
CA ASP A 157 -19.75 -17.13 -6.87
C ASP A 157 -19.60 -15.61 -6.80
N LEU A 158 -19.83 -14.95 -7.94
CA LEU A 158 -19.75 -13.49 -8.05
C LEU A 158 -20.77 -12.77 -7.15
N GLN A 159 -21.91 -13.40 -6.83
CA GLN A 159 -22.87 -12.82 -5.90
C GLN A 159 -22.26 -12.69 -4.50
N ASN A 160 -21.54 -13.72 -4.04
CA ASN A 160 -20.82 -13.65 -2.77
C ASN A 160 -19.74 -12.57 -2.74
N VAL A 161 -19.15 -12.22 -3.90
CA VAL A 161 -18.19 -11.10 -3.97
C VAL A 161 -18.88 -9.77 -3.67
N PHE A 162 -20.09 -9.55 -4.18
CA PHE A 162 -20.84 -8.32 -3.92
C PHE A 162 -21.41 -8.27 -2.52
N ASP A 163 -21.87 -9.40 -1.98
CA ASP A 163 -22.39 -9.49 -0.61
C ASP A 163 -21.31 -9.22 0.44
N TYR A 164 -20.05 -9.50 0.11
CA TYR A 164 -18.89 -9.17 0.97
C TYR A 164 -18.49 -7.69 0.92
N MET A 165 -18.96 -6.96 -0.10
CA MET A 165 -18.64 -5.55 -0.34
C MET A 165 -19.68 -4.57 0.23
N LEU A 166 -20.85 -5.06 0.67
CA LEU A 166 -21.94 -4.27 1.30
C LEU A 166 -21.91 -4.43 2.82
#